data_133d617b95d5033bbac60c4041aabe4d
#
_entry.id   133d617b95d5033bbac60c4041aabe4d
#
_cell.length_a   1.000
_cell.length_b   1.000
_cell.length_c   1.000
_cell.angle_alpha   90.00
_cell.angle_beta   90.00
_cell.angle_gamma   90.00
#
_symmetry.space_group_name_H-M   'P 1'
#
loop_
_entity.id
_entity.type
_entity.pdbx_description
1 polymer ?
#
loop_
_entity_poly.entity_id
_entity_poly.type
_entity_poly.pdbx_seq_one_letter_code
_entity_poly.pdbx_strand_id
1 'polypeptide(L)'
;MRRLEPARQQYSWGSTSAIPALLGRADDGSPWAEAWYGSHPAGPAQVAEGGVLSELIDAEPERLLGEDIIWRFGRRLPFLLKLIAPEQPLSLQVHPSQAQAAEGYALEDEAGIALDHPCRNYKDTNHKPEMVLALTRFQAVAGFRAPRRAVEVLAGLDSPLARRMRRTLRLNPTRYGIRQVFSDVVSSATRPSPQEIDALVTEIAARFEAGTSPSLRVDSNVVKMADTFPGDPGIAAALLLNPVTLQPGEALFVPAGSVHAYISGLGVEVMASSDNVLRAGLTAKHIDVPEMLACVDYVAAPPVRPAPEYLSRATRAYYAPVDDFELMVTTVVAADGRLPVPGRGPRILLAVEGAVTLVTQTDSQTLAQGEAVFVGADERSLFVEGEGTLVQADVP
;
A
#
# COMPACT_ATOMS: atom_id res chain seq x y z
N MET A 1 -27.42 3.07 4.65
CA MET A 1 -25.99 2.95 5.07
C MET A 1 -25.82 1.71 5.97
N ARG A 2 -24.61 1.09 6.01
CA ARG A 2 -24.30 -0.07 6.87
C ARG A 2 -23.00 0.22 7.63
N ARG A 3 -23.06 0.18 8.97
CA ARG A 3 -21.89 0.37 9.82
C ARG A 3 -20.96 -0.84 9.71
N LEU A 4 -19.65 -0.59 9.57
CA LEU A 4 -18.64 -1.62 9.38
C LEU A 4 -17.72 -1.73 10.60
N GLU A 5 -17.46 -2.96 11.03
CA GLU A 5 -16.35 -3.33 11.88
C GLU A 5 -15.23 -3.93 11.02
N PRO A 6 -14.00 -3.40 11.09
CA PRO A 6 -12.93 -3.88 10.23
C PRO A 6 -12.44 -5.27 10.62
N ALA A 7 -12.00 -6.03 9.62
CA ALA A 7 -11.26 -7.25 9.86
C ALA A 7 -9.81 -6.91 10.29
N ARG A 8 -9.42 -7.35 11.50
CA ARG A 8 -8.07 -7.13 12.06
C ARG A 8 -7.05 -8.06 11.42
N GLN A 9 -5.92 -7.53 10.99
CA GLN A 9 -4.76 -8.29 10.53
C GLN A 9 -3.59 -8.13 11.52
N GLN A 10 -3.12 -9.27 12.06
CA GLN A 10 -2.11 -9.31 13.14
C GLN A 10 -0.72 -9.71 12.62
N TYR A 11 -0.25 -9.06 11.57
CA TYR A 11 1.11 -9.28 11.09
C TYR A 11 2.13 -8.71 12.08
N SER A 12 3.26 -9.42 12.27
CA SER A 12 4.30 -9.08 13.25
C SER A 12 4.96 -7.71 13.04
N TRP A 13 4.90 -7.17 11.84
CA TRP A 13 5.45 -5.86 11.51
C TRP A 13 4.56 -4.68 11.92
N GLY A 14 3.33 -4.97 12.37
CA GLY A 14 2.35 -3.95 12.71
C GLY A 14 2.60 -3.27 14.05
N SER A 15 2.18 -2.01 14.15
CA SER A 15 2.16 -1.29 15.42
C SER A 15 1.11 -1.89 16.37
N THR A 16 1.41 -1.96 17.67
CA THR A 16 0.46 -2.39 18.69
C THR A 16 -0.51 -1.28 19.08
N SER A 17 -0.16 -0.01 18.86
CA SER A 17 -0.88 1.14 19.39
C SER A 17 -1.54 2.04 18.34
N ALA A 18 -0.97 2.18 17.14
CA ALA A 18 -1.39 3.21 16.18
C ALA A 18 -2.84 3.04 15.69
N ILE A 19 -3.22 1.83 15.21
CA ILE A 19 -4.59 1.55 14.79
C ILE A 19 -5.53 1.51 16.00
N PRO A 20 -5.22 0.81 17.12
CA PRO A 20 -6.05 0.86 18.33
C PRO A 20 -6.36 2.28 18.79
N ALA A 21 -5.37 3.16 18.85
CA ALA A 21 -5.57 4.56 19.25
C ALA A 21 -6.52 5.32 18.31
N LEU A 22 -6.40 5.13 16.99
CA LEU A 22 -7.32 5.76 16.03
C LEU A 22 -8.75 5.22 16.18
N LEU A 23 -8.90 3.91 16.45
CA LEU A 23 -10.20 3.26 16.63
C LEU A 23 -10.79 3.46 18.06
N GLY A 24 -10.13 4.22 18.94
CA GLY A 24 -10.55 4.38 20.33
C GLY A 24 -10.55 3.07 21.14
N ARG A 25 -9.69 2.10 20.77
CA ARG A 25 -9.58 0.79 21.41
C ARG A 25 -8.35 0.72 22.31
N ALA A 26 -8.41 -0.12 23.33
CA ALA A 26 -7.27 -0.39 24.20
C ALA A 26 -6.15 -1.11 23.40
N ASP A 27 -4.91 -0.76 23.69
CA ASP A 27 -3.74 -1.52 23.25
C ASP A 27 -3.69 -2.82 24.07
N ASP A 28 -3.81 -3.96 23.39
CA ASP A 28 -3.76 -5.30 23.98
C ASP A 28 -2.34 -5.91 23.92
N GLY A 29 -1.35 -5.13 23.48
CA GLY A 29 0.04 -5.56 23.30
C GLY A 29 0.26 -6.43 22.05
N SER A 30 -0.79 -6.74 21.30
CA SER A 30 -0.69 -7.54 20.07
C SER A 30 -0.60 -6.63 18.85
N PRO A 31 0.19 -6.98 17.82
CA PRO A 31 0.25 -6.20 16.59
C PRO A 31 -1.13 -6.03 15.95
N TRP A 32 -1.45 -4.80 15.55
CA TRP A 32 -2.55 -4.51 14.67
C TRP A 32 -1.99 -3.82 13.43
N ALA A 33 -1.56 -4.65 12.49
CA ALA A 33 -0.86 -4.22 11.30
C ALA A 33 -1.77 -3.51 10.30
N GLU A 34 -2.96 -4.10 10.08
CA GLU A 34 -3.97 -3.55 9.18
C GLU A 34 -5.37 -3.75 9.74
N ALA A 35 -6.29 -2.83 9.39
CA ALA A 35 -7.72 -2.94 9.62
C ALA A 35 -8.44 -2.84 8.27
N TRP A 36 -9.10 -3.91 7.84
CA TRP A 36 -9.68 -4.01 6.50
C TRP A 36 -11.17 -3.65 6.50
N TYR A 37 -11.52 -2.68 5.68
CA TYR A 37 -12.90 -2.26 5.41
C TYR A 37 -13.23 -2.62 3.97
N GLY A 38 -13.94 -3.72 3.76
CA GLY A 38 -14.30 -4.19 2.43
C GLY A 38 -14.89 -5.59 2.42
N SER A 39 -15.09 -6.14 1.22
CA SER A 39 -15.65 -7.47 1.00
C SER A 39 -14.61 -8.52 0.63
N HIS A 40 -13.32 -8.27 0.95
CA HIS A 40 -12.22 -9.15 0.56
C HIS A 40 -12.37 -10.54 1.19
N PRO A 41 -12.24 -11.65 0.41
CA PRO A 41 -12.52 -13.01 0.93
C PRO A 41 -11.66 -13.42 2.12
N ALA A 42 -10.39 -12.95 2.18
CA ALA A 42 -9.46 -13.28 3.26
C ALA A 42 -9.76 -12.53 4.58
N GLY A 43 -10.67 -11.53 4.56
CA GLY A 43 -11.02 -10.74 5.74
C GLY A 43 -12.12 -9.73 5.42
N PRO A 44 -13.37 -10.19 5.21
CA PRO A 44 -14.49 -9.29 4.98
C PRO A 44 -14.83 -8.52 6.26
N ALA A 45 -15.16 -7.24 6.13
CA ALA A 45 -15.64 -6.43 7.25
C ALA A 45 -16.98 -6.97 7.76
N GLN A 46 -17.14 -6.96 9.09
CA GLN A 46 -18.41 -7.28 9.73
C GLN A 46 -19.40 -6.13 9.54
N VAL A 47 -20.67 -6.45 9.39
CA VAL A 47 -21.77 -5.49 9.34
C VAL A 47 -22.44 -5.47 10.72
N ALA A 48 -22.65 -4.28 11.28
CA ALA A 48 -23.16 -4.16 12.65
C ALA A 48 -24.54 -4.82 12.86
N GLU A 49 -25.35 -4.86 11.80
CA GLU A 49 -26.66 -5.52 11.82
C GLU A 49 -26.58 -7.06 11.72
N GLY A 50 -25.38 -7.60 11.55
CA GLY A 50 -25.07 -9.03 11.45
C GLY A 50 -24.57 -9.45 10.07
N GLY A 51 -23.76 -10.51 10.02
CA GLY A 51 -23.11 -11.01 8.81
C GLY A 51 -21.90 -10.20 8.38
N VAL A 52 -21.41 -10.46 7.19
CA VAL A 52 -20.23 -9.79 6.60
C VAL A 52 -20.62 -9.05 5.31
N LEU A 53 -19.81 -8.03 4.97
CA LEU A 53 -20.10 -7.18 3.80
C LEU A 53 -20.16 -7.96 2.48
N SER A 54 -19.34 -9.01 2.31
CA SER A 54 -19.39 -9.86 1.11
C SER A 54 -20.72 -10.57 0.94
N GLU A 55 -21.26 -11.18 2.00
CA GLU A 55 -22.57 -11.85 1.98
C GLU A 55 -23.71 -10.85 1.68
N LEU A 56 -23.63 -9.65 2.23
CA LEU A 56 -24.60 -8.61 1.96
C LEU A 56 -24.59 -8.19 0.48
N ILE A 57 -23.39 -8.03 -0.11
CA ILE A 57 -23.23 -7.70 -1.53
C ILE A 57 -23.74 -8.86 -2.41
N ASP A 58 -23.41 -10.11 -2.08
CA ASP A 58 -23.85 -11.29 -2.82
C ASP A 58 -25.37 -11.46 -2.81
N ALA A 59 -26.03 -11.06 -1.72
CA ALA A 59 -27.50 -11.12 -1.61
C ALA A 59 -28.20 -10.06 -2.46
N GLU A 60 -27.63 -8.86 -2.61
CA GLU A 60 -28.27 -7.72 -3.28
C GLU A 60 -27.28 -6.93 -4.17
N PRO A 61 -26.55 -7.59 -5.12
CA PRO A 61 -25.46 -6.95 -5.84
C PRO A 61 -25.91 -5.77 -6.69
N GLU A 62 -27.07 -5.86 -7.39
CA GLU A 62 -27.59 -4.80 -8.24
C GLU A 62 -27.92 -3.53 -7.44
N ARG A 63 -28.47 -3.68 -6.24
CA ARG A 63 -28.81 -2.57 -5.34
C ARG A 63 -27.57 -1.92 -4.74
N LEU A 64 -26.61 -2.75 -4.29
CA LEU A 64 -25.48 -2.27 -3.51
C LEU A 64 -24.29 -1.83 -4.38
N LEU A 65 -24.03 -2.51 -5.51
CA LEU A 65 -22.94 -2.15 -6.41
C LEU A 65 -23.41 -1.27 -7.57
N GLY A 66 -24.64 -1.48 -8.07
CA GLY A 66 -25.13 -0.84 -9.27
C GLY A 66 -24.72 -1.56 -10.56
N GLU A 67 -25.46 -1.35 -11.62
CA GLU A 67 -25.28 -2.06 -12.91
C GLU A 67 -23.92 -1.76 -13.56
N ASP A 68 -23.43 -0.51 -13.45
CA ASP A 68 -22.16 -0.10 -14.03
C ASP A 68 -20.98 -0.84 -13.40
N ILE A 69 -20.93 -0.94 -12.08
CA ILE A 69 -19.87 -1.65 -11.36
C ILE A 69 -19.90 -3.14 -11.67
N ILE A 70 -21.10 -3.72 -11.71
CA ILE A 70 -21.27 -5.14 -12.06
C ILE A 70 -20.79 -5.42 -13.48
N TRP A 71 -21.08 -4.52 -14.43
CA TRP A 71 -20.62 -4.67 -15.80
C TRP A 71 -19.11 -4.58 -15.94
N ARG A 72 -18.45 -3.65 -15.21
CA ARG A 72 -16.99 -3.41 -15.27
C ARG A 72 -16.20 -4.46 -14.48
N PHE A 73 -16.65 -4.85 -13.31
CA PHE A 73 -15.85 -5.63 -12.34
C PHE A 73 -16.49 -6.94 -11.88
N GLY A 74 -17.72 -7.24 -12.34
CA GLY A 74 -18.51 -8.36 -11.83
C GLY A 74 -19.20 -8.04 -10.51
N ARG A 75 -19.78 -9.07 -9.86
CA ARG A 75 -20.55 -8.93 -8.61
C ARG A 75 -19.64 -8.83 -7.39
N ARG A 76 -18.72 -7.87 -7.39
CA ARG A 76 -17.76 -7.66 -6.30
C ARG A 76 -17.42 -6.19 -6.13
N LEU A 77 -17.07 -5.80 -4.92
CA LEU A 77 -16.46 -4.50 -4.67
C LEU A 77 -15.05 -4.49 -5.25
N PRO A 78 -14.70 -3.59 -6.19
CA PRO A 78 -13.43 -3.66 -6.91
C PRO A 78 -12.23 -3.23 -6.08
N PHE A 79 -12.45 -2.61 -4.92
CA PHE A 79 -11.40 -2.09 -4.05
C PHE A 79 -11.49 -2.64 -2.62
N LEU A 80 -10.38 -2.52 -1.90
CA LEU A 80 -10.28 -2.71 -0.47
C LEU A 80 -9.71 -1.44 0.17
N LEU A 81 -10.42 -0.89 1.15
CA LEU A 81 -9.94 0.21 2.00
C LEU A 81 -9.35 -0.37 3.28
N LYS A 82 -8.20 0.15 3.72
CA LYS A 82 -7.52 -0.29 4.94
C LYS A 82 -6.98 0.88 5.76
N LEU A 83 -6.90 0.70 7.07
CA LEU A 83 -5.86 1.35 7.85
C LEU A 83 -4.62 0.45 7.82
N ILE A 84 -3.45 1.05 7.65
CA ILE A 84 -2.15 0.35 7.66
C ILE A 84 -1.18 1.06 8.58
N ALA A 85 -0.54 0.30 9.48
CA ALA A 85 0.35 0.85 10.50
C ALA A 85 1.66 0.06 10.63
N PRO A 86 2.58 0.18 9.67
CA PRO A 86 3.90 -0.42 9.81
C PRO A 86 4.70 0.23 10.94
N GLU A 87 5.24 -0.58 11.83
CA GLU A 87 6.23 -0.22 12.84
C GLU A 87 7.61 -0.75 12.43
N GLN A 88 7.62 -1.89 11.73
CA GLN A 88 8.80 -2.46 11.08
C GLN A 88 8.65 -2.43 9.56
N PRO A 89 9.75 -2.40 8.80
CA PRO A 89 9.70 -2.46 7.33
C PRO A 89 8.97 -3.69 6.83
N LEU A 90 8.07 -3.51 5.86
CA LEU A 90 7.47 -4.61 5.11
C LEU A 90 8.47 -5.18 4.12
N SER A 91 8.15 -6.36 3.58
CA SER A 91 8.92 -6.95 2.47
C SER A 91 9.00 -6.01 1.28
N LEU A 92 10.12 -6.05 0.55
CA LEU A 92 10.16 -5.51 -0.80
C LEU A 92 9.26 -6.35 -1.70
N GLN A 93 8.34 -5.70 -2.40
CA GLN A 93 7.33 -6.36 -3.22
C GLN A 93 7.08 -5.62 -4.52
N VAL A 94 6.54 -6.36 -5.48
CA VAL A 94 6.06 -5.86 -6.76
C VAL A 94 4.73 -6.54 -7.08
N HIS A 95 3.82 -5.81 -7.71
CA HIS A 95 2.51 -6.33 -8.13
C HIS A 95 2.45 -6.48 -9.64
N PRO A 96 1.85 -7.56 -10.15
CA PRO A 96 1.71 -7.78 -11.58
C PRO A 96 0.74 -6.79 -12.22
N SER A 97 0.89 -6.57 -13.52
CA SER A 97 -0.15 -5.96 -14.35
C SER A 97 -1.35 -6.89 -14.49
N GLN A 98 -2.49 -6.36 -14.95
CA GLN A 98 -3.71 -7.15 -15.19
C GLN A 98 -3.45 -8.36 -16.12
N ALA A 99 -2.69 -8.14 -17.20
CA ALA A 99 -2.36 -9.20 -18.15
C ALA A 99 -1.47 -10.28 -17.52
N GLN A 100 -0.43 -9.88 -16.78
CA GLN A 100 0.46 -10.82 -16.07
C GLN A 100 -0.29 -11.61 -15.00
N ALA A 101 -1.17 -10.96 -14.25
CA ALA A 101 -1.97 -11.64 -13.22
C ALA A 101 -2.89 -12.72 -13.84
N ALA A 102 -3.57 -12.39 -14.93
CA ALA A 102 -4.46 -13.35 -15.61
C ALA A 102 -3.68 -14.52 -16.23
N GLU A 103 -2.56 -14.24 -16.90
CA GLU A 103 -1.70 -15.27 -17.49
C GLU A 103 -1.05 -16.15 -16.41
N GLY A 104 -0.44 -15.54 -15.39
CA GLY A 104 0.24 -16.29 -14.32
C GLY A 104 -0.74 -17.13 -13.50
N TYR A 105 -1.94 -16.63 -13.21
CA TYR A 105 -2.99 -17.40 -12.56
C TYR A 105 -3.36 -18.67 -13.36
N ALA A 106 -3.58 -18.51 -14.68
CA ALA A 106 -3.92 -19.64 -15.55
C ALA A 106 -2.78 -20.68 -15.64
N LEU A 107 -1.53 -20.23 -15.74
CA LEU A 107 -0.35 -21.12 -15.78
C LEU A 107 -0.16 -21.90 -14.47
N GLU A 108 -0.36 -21.26 -13.31
CA GLU A 108 -0.27 -21.94 -12.02
C GLU A 108 -1.42 -22.92 -11.79
N ASP A 109 -2.64 -22.62 -12.31
CA ASP A 109 -3.77 -23.56 -12.30
C ASP A 109 -3.49 -24.78 -13.21
N GLU A 110 -2.96 -24.57 -14.41
CA GLU A 110 -2.58 -25.65 -15.32
C GLU A 110 -1.47 -26.55 -14.72
N ALA A 111 -0.55 -25.92 -13.98
CA ALA A 111 0.50 -26.64 -13.23
C ALA A 111 -0.03 -27.36 -11.98
N GLY A 112 -1.29 -27.17 -11.60
CA GLY A 112 -1.92 -27.80 -10.44
C GLY A 112 -1.45 -27.24 -9.09
N ILE A 113 -0.94 -26.00 -9.05
CA ILE A 113 -0.51 -25.35 -7.81
C ILE A 113 -1.75 -24.82 -7.08
N ALA A 114 -2.06 -25.39 -5.91
CA ALA A 114 -3.23 -24.98 -5.12
C ALA A 114 -3.15 -23.50 -4.68
N LEU A 115 -4.31 -22.83 -4.54
CA LEU A 115 -4.37 -21.41 -4.18
C LEU A 115 -3.74 -21.09 -2.82
N ASP A 116 -3.78 -22.01 -1.87
CA ASP A 116 -3.18 -21.90 -0.54
C ASP A 116 -1.72 -22.38 -0.47
N HIS A 117 -1.18 -22.89 -1.58
CA HIS A 117 0.20 -23.38 -1.61
C HIS A 117 1.18 -22.23 -1.34
N PRO A 118 2.22 -22.41 -0.50
CA PRO A 118 3.17 -21.35 -0.14
C PRO A 118 3.94 -20.73 -1.32
N CYS A 119 4.12 -21.51 -2.41
CA CYS A 119 4.80 -21.07 -3.63
C CYS A 119 3.84 -20.52 -4.69
N ARG A 120 2.52 -20.44 -4.43
CA ARG A 120 1.56 -19.85 -5.35
C ARG A 120 1.76 -18.34 -5.38
N ASN A 121 2.13 -17.77 -6.54
CA ASN A 121 2.34 -16.34 -6.74
C ASN A 121 1.03 -15.61 -7.01
N TYR A 122 0.17 -16.19 -7.84
CA TYR A 122 -1.06 -15.58 -8.32
C TYR A 122 -2.28 -16.18 -7.62
N LYS A 123 -2.86 -15.40 -6.71
CA LYS A 123 -4.03 -15.81 -5.91
C LYS A 123 -5.34 -15.52 -6.62
N ASP A 124 -5.31 -14.57 -7.55
CA ASP A 124 -6.44 -14.14 -8.37
C ASP A 124 -5.94 -13.61 -9.72
N THR A 125 -6.86 -13.29 -10.62
CA THR A 125 -6.56 -12.79 -11.97
C THR A 125 -6.40 -11.27 -12.04
N ASN A 126 -6.36 -10.57 -10.89
CA ASN A 126 -6.40 -9.12 -10.85
C ASN A 126 -5.01 -8.50 -10.68
N HIS A 127 -4.86 -7.27 -11.16
CA HIS A 127 -3.76 -6.41 -10.78
C HIS A 127 -3.96 -5.87 -9.36
N LYS A 128 -2.91 -5.28 -8.79
CA LYS A 128 -2.96 -4.72 -7.44
C LYS A 128 -2.29 -3.34 -7.36
N PRO A 129 -2.81 -2.34 -8.07
CA PRO A 129 -2.41 -0.96 -7.79
C PRO A 129 -2.86 -0.55 -6.40
N GLU A 130 -2.04 0.26 -5.73
CA GLU A 130 -2.26 0.70 -4.37
C GLU A 130 -2.08 2.21 -4.25
N MET A 131 -2.81 2.85 -3.36
CA MET A 131 -2.58 4.23 -2.96
C MET A 131 -2.68 4.36 -1.45
N VAL A 132 -1.63 4.91 -0.82
CA VAL A 132 -1.64 5.23 0.61
C VAL A 132 -1.72 6.73 0.83
N LEU A 133 -2.66 7.16 1.66
CA LEU A 133 -2.79 8.51 2.20
C LEU A 133 -2.22 8.52 3.63
N ALA A 134 -1.21 9.32 3.88
CA ALA A 134 -0.59 9.43 5.18
C ALA A 134 -1.50 10.13 6.20
N LEU A 135 -1.74 9.51 7.35
CA LEU A 135 -2.37 10.12 8.52
C LEU A 135 -1.33 10.67 9.51
N THR A 136 -0.16 10.03 9.56
CA THR A 136 1.02 10.51 10.27
C THR A 136 2.18 10.66 9.30
N ARG A 137 3.36 11.08 9.77
CA ARG A 137 4.56 10.99 8.93
C ARG A 137 4.77 9.52 8.51
N PHE A 138 4.68 9.26 7.20
CA PHE A 138 4.75 7.92 6.62
C PHE A 138 6.01 7.75 5.77
N GLN A 139 6.75 6.67 6.01
CA GLN A 139 8.00 6.37 5.30
C GLN A 139 7.84 5.14 4.43
N ALA A 140 8.36 5.22 3.20
CA ALA A 140 8.36 4.14 2.21
C ALA A 140 9.58 4.21 1.31
N VAL A 141 9.77 3.18 0.50
CA VAL A 141 10.59 3.20 -0.71
C VAL A 141 9.71 2.80 -1.89
N ALA A 142 9.82 3.47 -3.06
CA ALA A 142 9.00 3.16 -4.22
C ALA A 142 9.68 3.52 -5.54
N GLY A 143 9.71 2.56 -6.46
CA GLY A 143 10.26 2.70 -7.82
C GLY A 143 11.76 2.96 -7.86
N PHE A 144 12.37 2.69 -8.98
CA PHE A 144 13.81 2.87 -9.13
C PHE A 144 14.20 4.36 -9.26
N ARG A 145 15.25 4.74 -8.54
CA ARG A 145 15.90 6.03 -8.75
C ARG A 145 16.77 6.04 -10.01
N ALA A 146 17.03 7.22 -10.55
CA ALA A 146 17.96 7.35 -11.66
C ALA A 146 19.32 6.73 -11.31
N PRO A 147 20.00 6.01 -12.25
CA PRO A 147 21.29 5.37 -12.01
C PRO A 147 22.34 6.30 -11.40
N ARG A 148 22.37 7.56 -11.84
CA ARG A 148 23.29 8.58 -11.27
C ARG A 148 23.03 8.82 -9.79
N ARG A 149 21.76 8.87 -9.38
CA ARG A 149 21.39 9.05 -7.97
C ARG A 149 21.74 7.82 -7.13
N ALA A 150 21.62 6.61 -7.68
CA ALA A 150 22.08 5.40 -7.02
C ALA A 150 23.61 5.40 -6.85
N VAL A 151 24.38 5.84 -7.88
CA VAL A 151 25.81 6.01 -7.78
C VAL A 151 26.21 7.03 -6.70
N GLU A 152 25.49 8.15 -6.57
CA GLU A 152 25.71 9.17 -5.53
C GLU A 152 25.47 8.59 -4.12
N VAL A 153 24.40 7.80 -3.95
CA VAL A 153 24.10 7.11 -2.68
C VAL A 153 25.20 6.10 -2.30
N LEU A 154 25.75 5.41 -3.29
CA LEU A 154 26.85 4.45 -3.10
C LEU A 154 28.24 5.11 -3.01
N ALA A 155 28.34 6.44 -3.16
CA ALA A 155 29.62 7.14 -3.07
C ALA A 155 30.18 7.09 -1.64
N GLY A 156 31.50 6.94 -1.53
CA GLY A 156 32.19 6.85 -0.24
C GLY A 156 32.07 5.51 0.47
N LEU A 157 31.32 4.54 -0.08
CA LEU A 157 31.28 3.17 0.44
C LEU A 157 32.34 2.33 -0.28
N ASP A 158 33.13 1.57 0.49
CA ASP A 158 34.28 0.80 0.02
C ASP A 158 34.11 -0.72 0.11
N SER A 159 32.99 -1.20 0.67
CA SER A 159 32.64 -2.62 0.65
C SER A 159 32.65 -3.19 -0.78
N PRO A 160 33.05 -4.44 -0.97
CA PRO A 160 33.10 -5.06 -2.30
C PRO A 160 31.76 -4.98 -3.03
N LEU A 161 30.65 -5.16 -2.31
CA LEU A 161 29.29 -5.07 -2.86
C LEU A 161 29.00 -3.65 -3.36
N ALA A 162 29.22 -2.61 -2.55
CA ALA A 162 29.01 -1.22 -2.95
C ALA A 162 29.83 -0.84 -4.19
N ARG A 163 31.09 -1.27 -4.25
CA ARG A 163 31.97 -1.04 -5.42
C ARG A 163 31.46 -1.74 -6.67
N ARG A 164 30.97 -3.01 -6.57
CA ARG A 164 30.38 -3.73 -7.71
C ARG A 164 29.13 -3.01 -8.23
N MET A 165 28.18 -2.71 -7.35
CA MET A 165 26.95 -2.01 -7.72
C MET A 165 27.26 -0.66 -8.39
N ARG A 166 28.11 0.14 -7.77
CA ARG A 166 28.52 1.45 -8.29
C ARG A 166 29.21 1.35 -9.64
N ARG A 167 30.09 0.36 -9.84
CA ARG A 167 30.78 0.12 -11.12
C ARG A 167 29.79 -0.21 -12.23
N THR A 168 28.87 -1.14 -12.00
CA THR A 168 27.86 -1.54 -12.99
C THR A 168 27.01 -0.35 -13.42
N LEU A 169 26.50 0.44 -12.45
CA LEU A 169 25.68 1.63 -12.73
C LEU A 169 26.44 2.74 -13.45
N ARG A 170 27.75 2.89 -13.21
CA ARG A 170 28.60 3.86 -13.93
C ARG A 170 28.86 3.44 -15.37
N LEU A 171 29.09 2.15 -15.61
CA LEU A 171 29.36 1.61 -16.95
C LEU A 171 28.08 1.54 -17.79
N ASN A 172 26.92 1.31 -17.14
CA ASN A 172 25.62 1.25 -17.81
C ASN A 172 24.59 2.10 -17.04
N PRO A 173 24.56 3.44 -17.22
CA PRO A 173 23.67 4.34 -16.51
C PRO A 173 22.25 4.37 -17.13
N THR A 174 21.67 3.20 -17.40
CA THR A 174 20.37 3.00 -18.02
C THR A 174 19.51 2.04 -17.20
N ARG A 175 18.24 1.85 -17.60
CA ARG A 175 17.37 0.82 -17.01
C ARG A 175 17.99 -0.59 -17.05
N TYR A 176 18.84 -0.89 -18.01
CA TYR A 176 19.51 -2.18 -18.10
C TYR A 176 20.60 -2.36 -17.04
N GLY A 177 21.30 -1.29 -16.68
CA GLY A 177 22.23 -1.31 -15.54
C GLY A 177 21.51 -1.48 -14.20
N ILE A 178 20.34 -0.82 -14.02
CA ILE A 178 19.48 -1.04 -12.86
C ILE A 178 19.02 -2.50 -12.80
N ARG A 179 18.48 -3.02 -13.91
CA ARG A 179 18.04 -4.42 -14.01
C ARG A 179 19.16 -5.37 -13.63
N GLN A 180 20.37 -5.15 -14.17
CA GLN A 180 21.52 -6.01 -13.87
C GLN A 180 21.85 -6.00 -12.38
N VAL A 181 22.04 -4.81 -11.78
CA VAL A 181 22.37 -4.71 -10.35
C VAL A 181 21.27 -5.30 -9.48
N PHE A 182 19.99 -5.02 -9.78
CA PHE A 182 18.87 -5.57 -9.04
C PHE A 182 18.84 -7.10 -9.15
N SER A 183 18.95 -7.64 -10.36
CA SER A 183 19.01 -9.10 -10.59
C SER A 183 20.18 -9.74 -9.87
N ASP A 184 21.39 -9.13 -9.94
CA ASP A 184 22.58 -9.67 -9.27
C ASP A 184 22.42 -9.74 -7.76
N VAL A 185 21.65 -8.79 -7.17
CA VAL A 185 21.40 -8.72 -5.72
C VAL A 185 20.36 -9.76 -5.27
N VAL A 186 19.31 -10.00 -6.07
CA VAL A 186 18.20 -10.88 -5.63
C VAL A 186 18.30 -12.34 -6.10
N SER A 187 19.03 -12.62 -7.19
CA SER A 187 19.13 -13.96 -7.78
C SER A 187 19.99 -14.89 -6.95
N SER A 188 19.53 -16.09 -6.68
CA SER A 188 20.22 -17.08 -5.86
C SER A 188 21.64 -17.42 -6.32
N ALA A 189 21.93 -17.30 -7.61
CA ALA A 189 23.25 -17.57 -8.20
C ALA A 189 24.28 -16.45 -7.97
N THR A 190 23.83 -15.20 -7.76
CA THR A 190 24.71 -14.01 -7.73
C THR A 190 24.52 -13.15 -6.50
N ARG A 191 23.46 -13.37 -5.74
CA ARG A 191 23.14 -12.56 -4.56
C ARG A 191 24.30 -12.50 -3.58
N PRO A 192 24.53 -11.33 -2.95
CA PRO A 192 25.56 -11.19 -1.93
C PRO A 192 25.29 -12.13 -0.74
N SER A 193 26.36 -12.55 -0.11
CA SER A 193 26.28 -13.27 1.17
C SER A 193 25.82 -12.35 2.30
N PRO A 194 25.25 -12.89 3.39
CA PRO A 194 24.91 -12.09 4.57
C PRO A 194 26.07 -11.22 5.07
N GLN A 195 27.30 -11.73 5.03
CA GLN A 195 28.50 -11.00 5.45
C GLN A 195 28.83 -9.82 4.53
N GLU A 196 28.56 -9.92 3.22
CA GLU A 196 28.73 -8.78 2.29
C GLU A 196 27.66 -7.71 2.53
N ILE A 197 26.44 -8.12 2.91
CA ILE A 197 25.35 -7.19 3.30
C ILE A 197 25.73 -6.49 4.61
N ASP A 198 26.18 -7.25 5.63
CA ASP A 198 26.56 -6.69 6.94
C ASP A 198 27.73 -5.70 6.81
N ALA A 199 28.73 -5.98 5.96
CA ALA A 199 29.80 -5.06 5.65
C ALA A 199 29.29 -3.74 5.03
N LEU A 200 28.35 -3.85 4.07
CA LEU A 200 27.70 -2.69 3.46
C LEU A 200 26.90 -1.88 4.49
N VAL A 201 26.11 -2.53 5.32
CA VAL A 201 25.30 -1.90 6.38
C VAL A 201 26.18 -1.20 7.41
N THR A 202 27.30 -1.83 7.82
CA THR A 202 28.24 -1.24 8.78
C THR A 202 28.82 0.09 8.27
N GLU A 203 29.21 0.17 6.99
CA GLU A 203 29.70 1.41 6.40
C GLU A 203 28.59 2.49 6.33
N ILE A 204 27.38 2.10 5.99
CA ILE A 204 26.22 3.01 5.92
C ILE A 204 25.85 3.53 7.31
N ALA A 205 25.80 2.66 8.32
CA ALA A 205 25.53 3.05 9.69
C ALA A 205 26.61 4.03 10.23
N ALA A 206 27.87 3.72 9.98
CA ALA A 206 28.99 4.58 10.42
C ALA A 206 28.91 5.98 9.81
N ARG A 207 28.64 6.10 8.50
CA ARG A 207 28.49 7.44 7.86
C ARG A 207 27.20 8.15 8.29
N PHE A 208 26.14 7.40 8.59
CA PHE A 208 24.89 7.96 9.11
C PHE A 208 25.12 8.58 10.51
N GLU A 209 25.77 7.87 11.41
CA GLU A 209 26.16 8.35 12.74
C GLU A 209 27.13 9.53 12.68
N ALA A 210 28.07 9.51 11.76
CA ALA A 210 29.03 10.60 11.54
C ALA A 210 28.39 11.84 10.89
N GLY A 211 27.12 11.80 10.47
CA GLY A 211 26.46 12.91 9.76
C GLY A 211 27.00 13.20 8.36
N THR A 212 27.72 12.26 7.76
CA THR A 212 28.34 12.40 6.43
C THR A 212 27.55 11.72 5.31
N SER A 213 26.31 11.30 5.60
CA SER A 213 25.43 10.64 4.64
C SER A 213 25.11 11.53 3.44
N PRO A 214 25.24 11.03 2.19
CA PRO A 214 24.77 11.73 1.00
C PRO A 214 23.24 11.78 0.92
N SER A 215 22.54 10.94 1.69
CA SER A 215 21.08 10.92 1.80
C SER A 215 20.64 10.32 3.13
N LEU A 216 20.42 11.18 4.11
CA LEU A 216 19.99 10.76 5.46
C LEU A 216 18.76 9.82 5.44
N ARG A 217 17.80 10.07 4.54
CA ARG A 217 16.62 9.21 4.41
C ARG A 217 16.95 7.80 3.95
N VAL A 218 17.89 7.67 3.00
CA VAL A 218 18.30 6.35 2.50
C VAL A 218 19.03 5.59 3.59
N ASP A 219 20.00 6.21 4.22
CA ASP A 219 20.81 5.55 5.24
C ASP A 219 19.98 5.17 6.46
N SER A 220 19.08 6.05 6.91
CA SER A 220 18.11 5.72 7.97
C SER A 220 17.21 4.53 7.61
N ASN A 221 16.74 4.44 6.36
CA ASN A 221 15.92 3.30 5.93
C ASN A 221 16.74 2.00 5.92
N VAL A 222 17.99 2.05 5.44
CA VAL A 222 18.89 0.88 5.45
C VAL A 222 19.13 0.37 6.85
N VAL A 223 19.41 1.27 7.81
CA VAL A 223 19.60 0.89 9.23
C VAL A 223 18.35 0.19 9.76
N LYS A 224 17.15 0.77 9.57
CA LYS A 224 15.89 0.15 10.01
C LYS A 224 15.65 -1.22 9.35
N MET A 225 15.95 -1.36 8.05
CA MET A 225 15.80 -2.64 7.35
C MET A 225 16.76 -3.69 7.89
N ALA A 226 18.02 -3.29 8.21
CA ALA A 226 19.03 -4.18 8.75
C ALA A 226 18.71 -4.64 10.17
N ASP A 227 18.12 -3.78 11.01
CA ASP A 227 17.68 -4.12 12.35
C ASP A 227 16.59 -5.21 12.33
N THR A 228 15.72 -5.18 11.29
CA THR A 228 14.62 -6.13 11.18
C THR A 228 15.01 -7.39 10.41
N PHE A 229 15.81 -7.25 9.34
CA PHE A 229 16.20 -8.31 8.41
C PHE A 229 17.73 -8.37 8.22
N PRO A 230 18.51 -8.70 9.27
CA PRO A 230 19.96 -8.71 9.16
C PRO A 230 20.44 -9.66 8.06
N GLY A 231 21.38 -9.19 7.23
CA GLY A 231 21.96 -9.97 6.13
C GLY A 231 21.07 -10.20 4.91
N ASP A 232 19.85 -9.63 4.88
CA ASP A 232 18.92 -9.79 3.74
C ASP A 232 19.37 -8.97 2.52
N PRO A 233 19.48 -9.58 1.32
CA PRO A 233 19.90 -8.87 0.11
C PRO A 233 18.94 -7.76 -0.32
N GLY A 234 17.66 -7.79 0.10
CA GLY A 234 16.70 -6.71 -0.12
C GLY A 234 17.17 -5.35 0.42
N ILE A 235 18.05 -5.35 1.44
CA ILE A 235 18.68 -4.12 1.95
C ILE A 235 19.51 -3.44 0.86
N ALA A 236 20.32 -4.20 0.13
CA ALA A 236 21.10 -3.68 -0.99
C ALA A 236 20.20 -3.29 -2.18
N ALA A 237 19.13 -4.05 -2.45
CA ALA A 237 18.13 -3.72 -3.47
C ALA A 237 17.44 -2.38 -3.15
N ALA A 238 17.13 -2.09 -1.88
CA ALA A 238 16.50 -0.84 -1.46
C ALA A 238 17.36 0.40 -1.76
N LEU A 239 18.68 0.27 -1.87
CA LEU A 239 19.57 1.37 -2.30
C LEU A 239 19.30 1.84 -3.73
N LEU A 240 18.65 1.02 -4.55
CA LEU A 240 18.25 1.37 -5.92
C LEU A 240 16.90 2.09 -5.96
N LEU A 241 16.13 2.11 -4.88
CA LEU A 241 14.77 2.65 -4.82
C LEU A 241 14.75 4.10 -4.30
N ASN A 242 13.73 4.86 -4.70
CA ASN A 242 13.54 6.21 -4.19
C ASN A 242 13.01 6.16 -2.73
N PRO A 243 13.61 6.90 -1.79
CA PRO A 243 13.04 7.07 -0.47
C PRO A 243 11.86 8.03 -0.54
N VAL A 244 10.76 7.66 0.07
CA VAL A 244 9.53 8.45 0.18
C VAL A 244 9.30 8.82 1.63
N THR A 245 8.95 10.07 1.88
CA THR A 245 8.42 10.54 3.16
C THR A 245 7.18 11.35 2.84
N LEU A 246 6.04 10.90 3.34
CA LEU A 246 4.77 11.62 3.25
C LEU A 246 4.51 12.34 4.56
N GLN A 247 4.03 13.57 4.47
CA GLN A 247 3.41 14.28 5.59
C GLN A 247 1.92 13.94 5.66
N PRO A 248 1.24 14.14 6.80
CA PRO A 248 -0.20 13.96 6.89
C PRO A 248 -0.94 14.66 5.75
N GLY A 249 -1.83 13.94 5.08
CA GLY A 249 -2.58 14.42 3.91
C GLY A 249 -1.85 14.33 2.57
N GLU A 250 -0.61 13.84 2.50
CA GLU A 250 0.05 13.51 1.24
C GLU A 250 -0.17 12.04 0.87
N ALA A 251 -0.24 11.76 -0.43
CA ALA A 251 -0.48 10.40 -0.95
C ALA A 251 0.69 9.87 -1.79
N LEU A 252 0.82 8.56 -1.83
CA LEU A 252 1.71 7.81 -2.72
C LEU A 252 0.88 6.80 -3.49
N PHE A 253 0.96 6.81 -4.81
CA PHE A 253 0.39 5.78 -5.67
C PHE A 253 1.48 4.81 -6.12
N VAL A 254 1.20 3.52 -6.05
CA VAL A 254 2.07 2.41 -6.44
C VAL A 254 1.44 1.68 -7.62
N PRO A 255 1.92 1.91 -8.86
CA PRO A 255 1.44 1.18 -10.03
C PRO A 255 1.99 -0.25 -10.07
N ALA A 256 1.36 -1.09 -10.91
CA ALA A 256 1.92 -2.39 -11.26
C ALA A 256 3.37 -2.26 -11.76
N GLY A 257 4.21 -3.25 -11.47
CA GLY A 257 5.64 -3.27 -11.84
C GLY A 257 6.56 -2.43 -10.94
N SER A 258 6.01 -1.61 -10.05
CA SER A 258 6.81 -0.77 -9.15
C SER A 258 7.26 -1.54 -7.90
N VAL A 259 8.56 -1.74 -7.75
CA VAL A 259 9.14 -2.31 -6.51
C VAL A 259 9.00 -1.29 -5.39
N HIS A 260 8.42 -1.71 -4.25
CA HIS A 260 8.17 -0.82 -3.12
C HIS A 260 8.19 -1.56 -1.79
N ALA A 261 8.27 -0.80 -0.70
CA ALA A 261 8.02 -1.25 0.66
C ALA A 261 7.60 -0.09 1.55
N TYR A 262 6.66 -0.31 2.46
CA TYR A 262 6.35 0.61 3.55
C TYR A 262 7.29 0.34 4.73
N ILE A 263 7.70 1.39 5.42
CA ILE A 263 8.74 1.31 6.46
C ILE A 263 8.19 1.67 7.83
N SER A 264 7.40 2.74 7.91
CA SER A 264 6.78 3.17 9.19
C SER A 264 5.74 4.25 8.97
N GLY A 265 4.78 4.34 9.89
CA GLY A 265 3.75 5.37 9.93
C GLY A 265 2.35 4.78 10.06
N LEU A 266 1.33 5.64 10.04
CA LEU A 266 -0.08 5.28 9.95
C LEU A 266 -0.67 5.93 8.71
N GLY A 267 -1.40 5.17 7.92
CA GLY A 267 -2.06 5.66 6.71
C GLY A 267 -3.39 4.96 6.43
N VAL A 268 -4.16 5.57 5.54
CA VAL A 268 -5.28 4.91 4.87
C VAL A 268 -4.79 4.43 3.51
N GLU A 269 -4.92 3.14 3.24
CA GLU A 269 -4.58 2.54 1.97
C GLU A 269 -5.85 2.10 1.25
N VAL A 270 -5.94 2.43 -0.03
CA VAL A 270 -6.92 1.86 -0.96
C VAL A 270 -6.19 1.11 -2.06
N MET A 271 -6.67 -0.06 -2.40
CA MET A 271 -6.08 -0.92 -3.42
C MET A 271 -7.15 -1.63 -4.23
N ALA A 272 -6.83 -2.05 -5.46
CA ALA A 272 -7.66 -3.00 -6.17
C ALA A 272 -7.75 -4.32 -5.37
N SER A 273 -8.91 -4.95 -5.39
CA SER A 273 -9.16 -6.19 -4.62
C SER A 273 -8.38 -7.35 -5.22
N SER A 274 -7.15 -7.55 -4.74
CA SER A 274 -6.21 -8.60 -5.16
C SER A 274 -5.22 -8.98 -4.07
N ASP A 275 -4.81 -10.26 -4.04
CA ASP A 275 -3.77 -10.81 -3.14
C ASP A 275 -2.43 -11.05 -3.85
N ASN A 276 -2.29 -10.65 -5.11
CA ASN A 276 -1.11 -10.92 -5.92
C ASN A 276 0.10 -10.11 -5.46
N VAL A 277 1.08 -10.79 -4.85
CA VAL A 277 2.30 -10.18 -4.31
C VAL A 277 3.51 -11.03 -4.66
N LEU A 278 4.43 -10.48 -5.47
CA LEU A 278 5.74 -11.06 -5.69
C LEU A 278 6.78 -10.33 -4.84
N ARG A 279 7.54 -11.09 -4.05
CA ARG A 279 8.52 -10.52 -3.10
C ARG A 279 9.90 -10.47 -3.70
N ALA A 280 10.66 -9.44 -3.31
CA ALA A 280 12.02 -9.22 -3.78
C ALA A 280 13.08 -9.24 -2.66
N GLY A 281 12.67 -9.39 -1.39
CA GLY A 281 13.54 -9.41 -0.22
C GLY A 281 12.84 -8.88 1.02
N LEU A 282 13.58 -8.74 2.12
CA LEU A 282 13.09 -8.35 3.45
C LEU A 282 11.95 -9.27 3.92
N THR A 283 12.14 -10.56 3.77
CA THR A 283 11.09 -11.54 4.10
C THR A 283 11.66 -12.96 4.29
N ALA A 284 11.04 -13.71 5.19
CA ALA A 284 11.25 -15.16 5.32
C ALA A 284 10.31 -15.99 4.42
N LYS A 285 9.33 -15.34 3.74
CA LYS A 285 8.41 -16.04 2.84
C LYS A 285 9.09 -16.41 1.52
N HIS A 286 8.47 -17.30 0.76
CA HIS A 286 8.94 -17.71 -0.57
C HIS A 286 9.14 -16.49 -1.50
N ILE A 287 10.24 -16.54 -2.26
CA ILE A 287 10.56 -15.56 -3.31
C ILE A 287 10.75 -16.33 -4.62
N ASP A 288 9.86 -16.13 -5.56
CA ASP A 288 10.01 -16.59 -6.95
C ASP A 288 10.77 -15.51 -7.72
N VAL A 289 12.09 -15.65 -7.79
CA VAL A 289 12.95 -14.64 -8.40
C VAL A 289 12.70 -14.47 -9.89
N PRO A 290 12.61 -15.55 -10.71
CA PRO A 290 12.30 -15.40 -12.14
C PRO A 290 11.00 -14.65 -12.39
N GLU A 291 9.94 -15.03 -11.72
CA GLU A 291 8.62 -14.41 -11.89
C GLU A 291 8.59 -12.95 -11.38
N MET A 292 9.19 -12.72 -10.23
CA MET A 292 9.34 -11.37 -9.68
C MET A 292 10.10 -10.45 -10.65
N LEU A 293 11.24 -10.90 -11.21
CA LEU A 293 12.03 -10.11 -12.17
C LEU A 293 11.28 -9.84 -13.48
N ALA A 294 10.37 -10.75 -13.89
CA ALA A 294 9.50 -10.56 -15.07
C ALA A 294 8.42 -9.50 -14.83
N CYS A 295 7.96 -9.33 -13.59
CA CYS A 295 6.95 -8.32 -13.22
C CYS A 295 7.54 -6.91 -13.08
N VAL A 296 8.84 -6.76 -12.82
CA VAL A 296 9.45 -5.47 -12.46
C VAL A 296 9.57 -4.53 -13.66
N ASP A 297 9.09 -3.29 -13.50
CA ASP A 297 9.43 -2.17 -14.39
C ASP A 297 10.73 -1.52 -13.92
N TYR A 298 11.77 -1.61 -14.75
CA TYR A 298 13.11 -1.07 -14.47
C TYR A 298 13.29 0.41 -14.89
N VAL A 299 12.23 1.07 -15.30
CA VAL A 299 12.28 2.49 -15.64
C VAL A 299 12.47 3.32 -14.37
N ALA A 300 13.55 4.11 -14.36
CA ALA A 300 13.78 5.05 -13.27
C ALA A 300 12.82 6.24 -13.39
N ALA A 301 11.98 6.41 -12.40
CA ALA A 301 11.02 7.51 -12.33
C ALA A 301 10.88 8.01 -10.87
N PRO A 302 10.50 9.28 -10.68
CA PRO A 302 10.06 9.73 -9.37
C PRO A 302 8.86 8.92 -8.87
N PRO A 303 8.70 8.72 -7.56
CA PRO A 303 7.49 8.13 -7.00
C PRO A 303 6.25 8.93 -7.40
N VAL A 304 5.18 8.25 -7.75
CA VAL A 304 3.93 8.91 -8.15
C VAL A 304 3.23 9.43 -6.89
N ARG A 305 3.20 10.74 -6.74
CA ARG A 305 2.55 11.44 -5.62
C ARG A 305 1.36 12.22 -6.16
N PRO A 306 0.13 11.66 -6.10
CA PRO A 306 -1.06 12.36 -6.56
C PRO A 306 -1.23 13.68 -5.81
N ALA A 307 -1.33 14.78 -6.55
CA ALA A 307 -1.73 16.05 -5.98
C ALA A 307 -3.25 16.03 -5.77
N PRO A 308 -3.78 16.54 -4.64
CA PRO A 308 -5.21 16.59 -4.43
C PRO A 308 -5.87 17.59 -5.39
N GLU A 309 -6.99 17.18 -5.99
CA GLU A 309 -7.91 18.08 -6.70
C GLU A 309 -9.03 18.50 -5.75
N TYR A 310 -9.28 19.81 -5.66
CA TYR A 310 -10.32 20.34 -4.79
C TYR A 310 -11.67 20.35 -5.52
N LEU A 311 -12.54 19.38 -5.20
CA LEU A 311 -13.91 19.31 -5.70
C LEU A 311 -14.80 20.39 -5.08
N SER A 312 -14.47 20.79 -3.84
CA SER A 312 -15.10 21.87 -3.09
C SER A 312 -14.09 22.44 -2.07
N ARG A 313 -14.51 23.44 -1.29
CA ARG A 313 -13.68 23.92 -0.17
C ARG A 313 -13.45 22.86 0.93
N ALA A 314 -14.35 21.89 1.05
CA ALA A 314 -14.33 20.86 2.08
C ALA A 314 -13.75 19.54 1.59
N THR A 315 -13.87 19.22 0.29
CA THR A 315 -13.52 17.92 -0.28
C THR A 315 -12.41 18.02 -1.31
N ARG A 316 -11.41 17.19 -1.14
CA ARG A 316 -10.32 16.97 -2.09
C ARG A 316 -10.27 15.49 -2.51
N ALA A 317 -10.02 15.24 -3.79
CA ALA A 317 -9.88 13.92 -4.38
C ALA A 317 -8.42 13.64 -4.75
N TYR A 318 -8.01 12.40 -4.62
CA TYR A 318 -6.72 11.87 -5.05
C TYR A 318 -7.00 10.83 -6.13
N TYR A 319 -6.76 11.21 -7.37
CA TYR A 319 -6.97 10.33 -8.52
C TYR A 319 -5.74 9.45 -8.78
N ALA A 320 -6.00 8.19 -9.06
CA ALA A 320 -5.04 7.23 -9.58
C ALA A 320 -5.38 6.89 -11.04
N PRO A 321 -4.41 6.53 -11.88
CA PRO A 321 -4.69 6.14 -13.27
C PRO A 321 -5.21 4.69 -13.35
N VAL A 322 -6.25 4.38 -12.58
CA VAL A 322 -6.91 3.07 -12.51
C VAL A 322 -8.41 3.26 -12.39
N ASP A 323 -9.16 2.26 -12.83
CA ASP A 323 -10.62 2.30 -12.81
C ASP A 323 -11.22 1.66 -11.54
N ASP A 324 -10.37 1.07 -10.69
CA ASP A 324 -10.79 0.26 -9.55
C ASP A 324 -11.20 1.13 -8.35
N PHE A 325 -10.54 2.29 -8.18
CA PHE A 325 -10.77 3.14 -7.02
C PHE A 325 -10.32 4.59 -7.22
N GLU A 326 -10.94 5.48 -6.46
CA GLU A 326 -10.43 6.79 -6.12
C GLU A 326 -10.51 7.02 -4.61
N LEU A 327 -9.76 8.01 -4.10
CA LEU A 327 -9.74 8.35 -2.69
C LEU A 327 -10.11 9.82 -2.50
N MET A 328 -11.05 10.10 -1.60
CA MET A 328 -11.45 11.46 -1.27
C MET A 328 -11.26 11.73 0.23
N VAL A 329 -11.00 12.99 0.55
CA VAL A 329 -10.96 13.47 1.93
C VAL A 329 -11.88 14.67 2.06
N THR A 330 -12.84 14.57 2.96
CA THR A 330 -13.78 15.64 3.28
C THR A 330 -13.56 16.10 4.71
N THR A 331 -13.20 17.37 4.91
CA THR A 331 -13.06 17.98 6.22
C THR A 331 -14.23 18.93 6.45
N VAL A 332 -14.96 18.72 7.54
CA VAL A 332 -16.16 19.48 7.92
C VAL A 332 -15.89 20.21 9.22
N VAL A 333 -16.28 21.47 9.28
CA VAL A 333 -16.31 22.25 10.54
C VAL A 333 -17.75 22.61 10.88
N ALA A 334 -18.05 22.75 12.16
CA ALA A 334 -19.43 22.96 12.63
C ALA A 334 -20.15 24.13 11.96
N ALA A 335 -19.40 25.18 11.57
CA ALA A 335 -19.93 26.36 10.90
C ALA A 335 -20.36 26.13 9.43
N ASP A 336 -19.95 25.03 8.81
CA ASP A 336 -20.26 24.74 7.40
C ASP A 336 -21.72 24.32 7.19
N GLY A 337 -22.38 23.83 8.25
CA GLY A 337 -23.68 23.18 8.14
C GLY A 337 -23.58 21.87 7.35
N ARG A 338 -24.64 21.56 6.62
CA ARG A 338 -24.72 20.33 5.83
C ARG A 338 -24.04 20.49 4.46
N LEU A 339 -23.05 19.65 4.17
CA LEU A 339 -22.30 19.63 2.92
C LEU A 339 -22.59 18.36 2.11
N PRO A 340 -22.65 18.43 0.77
CA PRO A 340 -22.76 17.23 -0.05
C PRO A 340 -21.45 16.44 -0.01
N VAL A 341 -21.57 15.10 0.08
CA VAL A 341 -20.46 14.16 -0.09
C VAL A 341 -20.46 13.68 -1.55
N PRO A 342 -19.39 13.93 -2.32
CA PRO A 342 -19.29 13.49 -3.70
C PRO A 342 -19.29 11.96 -3.84
N GLY A 343 -19.36 11.50 -5.09
CA GLY A 343 -19.30 10.09 -5.44
C GLY A 343 -20.68 9.50 -5.74
N ARG A 344 -20.67 8.45 -6.53
CA ARG A 344 -21.83 7.63 -6.91
C ARG A 344 -21.39 6.17 -6.86
N GLY A 345 -22.33 5.24 -6.66
CA GLY A 345 -21.96 3.84 -6.54
C GLY A 345 -21.58 3.42 -5.12
N PRO A 346 -20.99 2.23 -4.96
CA PRO A 346 -20.60 1.70 -3.66
C PRO A 346 -19.42 2.49 -3.09
N ARG A 347 -19.54 2.92 -1.83
CA ARG A 347 -18.54 3.75 -1.14
C ARG A 347 -18.29 3.23 0.27
N ILE A 348 -17.05 3.34 0.71
CA ILE A 348 -16.69 3.14 2.12
C ILE A 348 -16.18 4.45 2.66
N LEU A 349 -16.78 4.94 3.73
CA LEU A 349 -16.39 6.17 4.43
C LEU A 349 -15.89 5.83 5.82
N LEU A 350 -14.72 6.36 6.18
CA LEU A 350 -14.07 6.19 7.47
C LEU A 350 -13.85 7.57 8.11
N ALA A 351 -14.35 7.78 9.32
CA ALA A 351 -14.02 8.97 10.09
C ALA A 351 -12.62 8.82 10.70
N VAL A 352 -11.68 9.67 10.30
CA VAL A 352 -10.29 9.62 10.78
C VAL A 352 -9.99 10.66 11.85
N GLU A 353 -10.89 11.63 12.04
CA GLU A 353 -10.78 12.68 13.06
C GLU A 353 -12.17 13.23 13.42
N GLY A 354 -12.40 13.54 14.69
CA GLY A 354 -13.61 14.18 15.19
C GLY A 354 -14.85 13.29 15.16
N ALA A 355 -16.01 13.91 14.95
CA ALA A 355 -17.29 13.22 14.82
C ALA A 355 -18.16 13.92 13.76
N VAL A 356 -18.67 13.13 12.83
CA VAL A 356 -19.49 13.63 11.72
C VAL A 356 -20.77 12.80 11.59
N THR A 357 -21.84 13.46 11.13
CA THR A 357 -23.12 12.79 10.85
C THR A 357 -23.32 12.72 9.36
N LEU A 358 -23.42 11.50 8.84
CA LEU A 358 -23.81 11.21 7.46
C LEU A 358 -25.32 11.16 7.36
N VAL A 359 -25.88 11.81 6.34
CA VAL A 359 -27.34 11.93 6.14
C VAL A 359 -27.67 11.55 4.69
N THR A 360 -28.58 10.60 4.52
CA THR A 360 -29.25 10.27 3.24
C THR A 360 -30.71 10.78 3.29
N GLN A 361 -31.50 10.41 2.31
CA GLN A 361 -32.95 10.74 2.32
C GLN A 361 -33.71 9.94 3.38
N THR A 362 -33.23 8.76 3.77
CA THR A 362 -33.96 7.79 4.59
C THR A 362 -33.24 7.42 5.88
N ASP A 363 -31.95 7.78 6.02
CA ASP A 363 -31.10 7.34 7.13
C ASP A 363 -30.15 8.47 7.58
N SER A 364 -29.77 8.43 8.86
CA SER A 364 -28.79 9.34 9.45
C SER A 364 -27.93 8.59 10.47
N GLN A 365 -26.60 8.62 10.29
CA GLN A 365 -25.66 7.94 11.18
C GLN A 365 -24.52 8.86 11.59
N THR A 366 -24.27 8.98 12.89
CA THR A 366 -23.10 9.68 13.41
C THR A 366 -21.93 8.71 13.51
N LEU A 367 -20.79 9.11 12.94
CA LEU A 367 -19.52 8.40 13.01
C LEU A 367 -18.57 9.19 13.89
N ALA A 368 -18.09 8.58 14.95
CA ALA A 368 -16.92 9.03 15.69
C ALA A 368 -15.64 8.61 14.97
N GLN A 369 -14.52 9.21 15.36
CA GLN A 369 -13.20 8.79 14.87
C GLN A 369 -13.02 7.27 14.98
N GLY A 370 -12.53 6.65 13.91
CA GLY A 370 -12.32 5.21 13.78
C GLY A 370 -13.53 4.42 13.30
N GLU A 371 -14.72 5.02 13.24
CA GLU A 371 -15.93 4.34 12.75
C GLU A 371 -16.08 4.51 11.23
N ALA A 372 -16.61 3.46 10.58
CA ALA A 372 -16.80 3.43 9.15
C ALA A 372 -18.18 2.92 8.75
N VAL A 373 -18.62 3.32 7.54
CA VAL A 373 -19.85 2.83 6.92
C VAL A 373 -19.61 2.44 5.47
N PHE A 374 -20.37 1.45 5.03
CA PHE A 374 -20.60 1.17 3.62
C PHE A 374 -21.89 1.86 3.16
N VAL A 375 -21.83 2.52 2.02
CA VAL A 375 -22.95 3.19 1.36
C VAL A 375 -23.13 2.55 -0.01
N GLY A 376 -24.29 1.93 -0.25
CA GLY A 376 -24.60 1.27 -1.51
C GLY A 376 -24.90 2.26 -2.66
N ALA A 377 -24.90 1.74 -3.88
CA ALA A 377 -25.20 2.52 -5.09
C ALA A 377 -26.64 3.05 -5.15
N ASP A 378 -27.56 2.47 -4.38
CA ASP A 378 -28.93 2.93 -4.24
C ASP A 378 -29.06 4.26 -3.48
N GLU A 379 -28.06 4.62 -2.65
CA GLU A 379 -28.01 5.89 -1.92
C GLU A 379 -27.40 7.01 -2.76
N ARG A 380 -28.23 7.64 -3.59
CA ARG A 380 -27.79 8.63 -4.60
C ARG A 380 -27.34 9.97 -4.01
N SER A 381 -27.86 10.36 -2.85
CA SER A 381 -27.57 11.65 -2.21
C SER A 381 -27.06 11.42 -0.82
N LEU A 382 -25.81 11.78 -0.58
CA LEU A 382 -25.17 11.68 0.72
C LEU A 382 -24.70 13.09 1.13
N PHE A 383 -24.98 13.43 2.38
CA PHE A 383 -24.54 14.68 2.98
C PHE A 383 -23.78 14.37 4.27
N VAL A 384 -22.95 15.32 4.70
CA VAL A 384 -22.22 15.30 5.95
C VAL A 384 -22.39 16.60 6.71
N GLU A 385 -22.48 16.54 8.03
CA GLU A 385 -22.47 17.66 8.96
C GLU A 385 -21.72 17.29 10.24
N GLY A 386 -21.32 18.28 11.04
CA GLY A 386 -20.58 18.06 12.28
C GLY A 386 -19.18 18.67 12.23
N GLU A 387 -18.22 18.08 12.94
CA GLU A 387 -16.83 18.56 12.99
C GLU A 387 -15.87 17.35 12.95
N GLY A 388 -15.14 17.20 11.84
CA GLY A 388 -14.23 16.06 11.65
C GLY A 388 -13.74 15.90 10.22
N THR A 389 -13.02 14.82 10.01
CA THR A 389 -12.44 14.45 8.70
C THR A 389 -12.86 13.04 8.32
N LEU A 390 -13.43 12.89 7.12
CA LEU A 390 -13.77 11.63 6.47
C LEU A 390 -12.74 11.30 5.39
N VAL A 391 -12.35 10.04 5.32
CA VAL A 391 -11.71 9.45 4.13
C VAL A 391 -12.71 8.52 3.47
N GLN A 392 -12.90 8.68 2.17
CA GLN A 392 -13.81 7.91 1.34
C GLN A 392 -13.03 7.19 0.25
N ALA A 393 -13.33 5.90 0.06
CA ALA A 393 -12.97 5.16 -1.14
C ALA A 393 -14.24 4.85 -1.93
N ASP A 394 -14.20 5.09 -3.21
CA ASP A 394 -15.25 4.76 -4.18
C ASP A 394 -14.65 4.41 -5.56
N VAL A 395 -15.50 4.22 -6.54
CA VAL A 395 -15.11 3.87 -7.92
C VAL A 395 -15.30 5.08 -8.80
N PRO A 396 -14.30 5.46 -9.63
CA PRO A 396 -14.37 6.60 -10.54
C PRO A 396 -15.48 6.49 -11.57
#